data_5e8448e8b22e419a96bac5717f5a3998
#
_entry.id   5e8448e8b22e419a96bac5717f5a3998
#
_cell.length_a   1.000
_cell.length_b   1.000
_cell.length_c   1.000
_cell.angle_alpha   90.00
_cell.angle_beta   90.00
_cell.angle_gamma   90.00
#
_symmetry.space_group_name_H-M   'P 1'
#
loop_
_entity.id
_entity.type
_entity.pdbx_description
1 polymer ?
#
loop_
_entity_poly.entity_id
_entity_poly.type
_entity_poly.pdbx_seq_one_letter_code
_entity_poly.pdbx_strand_id
1 'polypeptide(L)'
;MSPEMKAMYKDGDRARKCSYCSEKGHTKRKCEKRTKDIAEYAAENKKYRKAYLDAMVQHGLSIGSLVTPMGARGEKDLGDISPEYIGMVTHIEWKDIQYRRRSNRPIQAKRLGEQENNWNNDMWLGSPPINSKDYESWGRCQVLSRRNDILSHVPADWLDGLSGAEEFF
;
A
#
# COMPACT_ATOMS: atom_id res chain seq x y z
N MET A 1 2.82 -53.85 18.96
CA MET A 1 2.88 -53.44 17.54
C MET A 1 3.86 -54.38 16.84
N SER A 2 3.37 -55.18 15.88
CA SER A 2 4.19 -56.13 15.14
C SER A 2 5.22 -55.42 14.25
N PRO A 3 6.37 -56.06 13.91
CA PRO A 3 7.35 -55.52 12.99
C PRO A 3 6.77 -55.14 11.62
N GLU A 4 5.75 -55.86 11.19
CA GLU A 4 5.03 -55.64 9.93
C GLU A 4 4.22 -54.33 9.94
N MET A 5 3.59 -53.99 11.08
CA MET A 5 2.91 -52.70 11.21
C MET A 5 3.90 -51.52 11.21
N LYS A 6 5.12 -51.70 11.74
CA LYS A 6 6.16 -50.68 11.67
C LYS A 6 6.70 -50.48 10.26
N ALA A 7 6.67 -51.49 9.38
CA ALA A 7 7.07 -51.41 8.01
C ALA A 7 6.07 -50.61 7.14
N MET A 8 4.77 -50.71 7.45
CA MET A 8 3.72 -49.92 6.76
C MET A 8 3.78 -48.42 7.09
N TYR A 9 4.38 -48.05 8.21
CA TYR A 9 4.58 -46.67 8.63
C TYR A 9 5.98 -46.15 8.34
N LYS A 10 6.80 -46.85 7.53
CA LYS A 10 7.99 -46.27 6.94
C LYS A 10 7.55 -45.27 5.89
N ASP A 11 7.35 -44.06 6.35
CA ASP A 11 7.00 -42.82 5.61
C ASP A 11 8.14 -42.44 4.68
N GLY A 12 8.53 -43.35 3.77
CA GLY A 12 9.65 -43.19 2.86
C GLY A 12 9.35 -42.23 1.70
N ASP A 13 8.08 -41.87 1.47
CA ASP A 13 7.74 -41.22 0.19
C ASP A 13 6.91 -39.93 0.29
N ARG A 14 6.66 -39.45 1.50
CA ARG A 14 6.06 -38.13 1.70
C ARG A 14 7.12 -37.06 1.84
N ALA A 15 8.01 -36.93 0.83
CA ALA A 15 8.87 -35.76 0.76
C ALA A 15 7.97 -34.50 0.83
N ARG A 16 8.15 -33.71 1.89
CA ARG A 16 7.34 -32.50 2.14
C ARG A 16 7.41 -31.59 0.92
N LYS A 17 6.25 -31.23 0.40
CA LYS A 17 6.14 -30.26 -0.68
C LYS A 17 6.39 -28.85 -0.16
N CYS A 18 7.02 -28.02 -0.95
CA CYS A 18 7.15 -26.60 -0.66
C CYS A 18 5.75 -25.96 -0.59
N SER A 19 5.44 -25.28 0.51
CA SER A 19 4.13 -24.64 0.71
C SER A 19 3.89 -23.44 -0.25
N TYR A 20 4.90 -23.03 -1.01
CA TYR A 20 4.79 -21.94 -1.97
C TYR A 20 4.58 -22.45 -3.42
N CYS A 21 5.49 -23.28 -3.94
CA CYS A 21 5.43 -23.76 -5.31
C CYS A 21 4.87 -25.19 -5.46
N SER A 22 4.59 -25.87 -4.34
CA SER A 22 4.12 -27.28 -4.28
C SER A 22 5.11 -28.33 -4.78
N GLU A 23 6.33 -27.95 -5.16
CA GLU A 23 7.39 -28.87 -5.58
C GLU A 23 8.07 -29.52 -4.37
N LYS A 24 8.65 -30.72 -4.60
CA LYS A 24 9.40 -31.47 -3.58
C LYS A 24 10.88 -31.00 -3.55
N GLY A 25 11.57 -31.26 -2.46
CA GLY A 25 13.03 -31.12 -2.35
C GLY A 25 13.51 -29.81 -1.72
N HIS A 26 12.63 -28.85 -1.46
CA HIS A 26 13.00 -27.61 -0.78
C HIS A 26 11.87 -27.07 0.12
N THR A 27 12.19 -26.12 0.98
CA THR A 27 11.23 -25.41 1.84
C THR A 27 10.85 -24.05 1.24
N LYS A 28 9.76 -23.44 1.71
CA LYS A 28 9.37 -22.07 1.32
C LYS A 28 10.53 -21.07 1.42
N ARG A 29 11.39 -21.18 2.45
CA ARG A 29 12.55 -20.26 2.64
C ARG A 29 13.62 -20.40 1.57
N LYS A 30 13.79 -21.60 0.99
CA LYS A 30 14.77 -21.92 -0.06
C LYS A 30 14.13 -22.04 -1.45
N CYS A 31 12.91 -21.50 -1.63
CA CYS A 31 12.19 -21.62 -2.87
C CYS A 31 12.65 -20.54 -3.86
N GLU A 32 13.32 -20.95 -4.93
CA GLU A 32 13.80 -20.04 -5.98
C GLU A 32 12.67 -19.29 -6.66
N LYS A 33 11.54 -19.96 -6.91
CA LYS A 33 10.35 -19.32 -7.46
C LYS A 33 9.87 -18.18 -6.56
N ARG A 34 9.79 -18.42 -5.24
CA ARG A 34 9.42 -17.37 -4.27
C ARG A 34 10.39 -16.19 -4.30
N THR A 35 11.69 -16.48 -4.35
CA THR A 35 12.73 -15.43 -4.41
C THR A 35 12.58 -14.57 -5.67
N LYS A 36 12.32 -15.21 -6.81
CA LYS A 36 12.08 -14.52 -8.07
C LYS A 36 10.81 -13.65 -8.00
N ASP A 37 9.71 -14.22 -7.53
CA ASP A 37 8.42 -13.52 -7.42
C ASP A 37 8.52 -12.31 -6.46
N ILE A 38 9.28 -12.42 -5.37
CA ILE A 38 9.58 -11.29 -4.46
C ILE A 38 10.38 -10.20 -5.18
N ALA A 39 11.41 -10.57 -5.94
CA ALA A 39 12.23 -9.61 -6.67
C ALA A 39 11.42 -8.85 -7.74
N GLU A 40 10.58 -9.57 -8.49
CA GLU A 40 9.68 -8.96 -9.47
C GLU A 40 8.67 -8.01 -8.80
N TYR A 41 8.08 -8.45 -7.68
CA TYR A 41 7.19 -7.59 -6.90
C TYR A 41 7.91 -6.34 -6.40
N ALA A 42 9.11 -6.47 -5.84
CA ALA A 42 9.87 -5.33 -5.33
C ALA A 42 10.20 -4.32 -6.44
N ALA A 43 10.53 -4.81 -7.64
CA ALA A 43 10.79 -3.95 -8.79
C ALA A 43 9.55 -3.13 -9.21
N GLU A 44 8.39 -3.77 -9.29
CA GLU A 44 7.13 -3.08 -9.60
C GLU A 44 6.68 -2.14 -8.47
N ASN A 45 6.81 -2.59 -7.22
CA ASN A 45 6.47 -1.76 -6.06
C ASN A 45 7.35 -0.52 -5.94
N LYS A 46 8.63 -0.63 -6.27
CA LYS A 46 9.56 0.51 -6.36
C LYS A 46 9.10 1.54 -7.38
N LYS A 47 8.69 1.12 -8.57
CA LYS A 47 8.16 2.01 -9.61
C LYS A 47 6.88 2.71 -9.12
N TYR A 48 5.97 1.95 -8.52
CA TYR A 48 4.73 2.48 -7.97
C TYR A 48 4.98 3.52 -6.87
N ARG A 49 5.84 3.20 -5.89
CA ARG A 49 6.19 4.10 -4.79
C ARG A 49 6.85 5.38 -5.29
N LYS A 50 7.73 5.25 -6.30
CA LYS A 50 8.33 6.43 -6.93
C LYS A 50 7.27 7.31 -7.56
N ALA A 51 6.37 6.77 -8.36
CA ALA A 51 5.29 7.54 -8.98
C ALA A 51 4.36 8.20 -7.95
N TYR A 52 4.09 7.49 -6.83
CA TYR A 52 3.31 8.00 -5.73
C TYR A 52 4.00 9.19 -5.04
N LEU A 53 5.29 9.06 -4.74
CA LEU A 53 6.09 10.12 -4.14
C LEU A 53 6.23 11.33 -5.07
N ASP A 54 6.48 11.10 -6.37
CA ASP A 54 6.55 12.15 -7.38
C ASP A 54 5.22 12.96 -7.42
N ALA A 55 4.07 12.27 -7.32
CA ALA A 55 2.78 12.95 -7.24
C ALA A 55 2.63 13.76 -5.95
N MET A 56 3.07 13.22 -4.80
CA MET A 56 3.06 13.97 -3.54
C MET A 56 3.90 15.25 -3.64
N VAL A 57 5.11 15.15 -4.18
CA VAL A 57 6.01 16.30 -4.39
C VAL A 57 5.37 17.30 -5.37
N GLN A 58 4.87 16.82 -6.50
CA GLN A 58 4.26 17.66 -7.54
C GLN A 58 3.07 18.46 -7.01
N HIS A 59 2.22 17.84 -6.22
CA HIS A 59 1.03 18.48 -5.65
C HIS A 59 1.30 19.19 -4.32
N GLY A 60 2.49 19.04 -3.75
CA GLY A 60 2.87 19.62 -2.45
C GLY A 60 2.13 18.99 -1.28
N LEU A 61 1.89 17.66 -1.35
CA LEU A 61 1.28 16.92 -0.24
C LEU A 61 2.34 16.56 0.79
N SER A 62 2.10 16.93 2.04
CA SER A 62 2.91 16.54 3.18
C SER A 62 2.08 16.54 4.46
N ILE A 63 2.65 16.13 5.57
CA ILE A 63 2.01 16.29 6.89
C ILE A 63 1.75 17.77 7.15
N GLY A 64 0.53 18.12 7.54
CA GLY A 64 0.06 19.49 7.72
C GLY A 64 -0.48 20.17 6.45
N SER A 65 -0.48 19.52 5.29
CA SER A 65 -1.18 20.01 4.11
C SER A 65 -2.69 19.99 4.32
N LEU A 66 -3.39 20.98 3.76
CA LEU A 66 -4.85 20.94 3.68
C LEU A 66 -5.26 20.16 2.42
N VAL A 67 -6.20 19.25 2.59
CA VAL A 67 -6.67 18.32 1.57
C VAL A 67 -8.19 18.19 1.58
N THR A 68 -8.74 17.80 0.44
CA THR A 68 -10.14 17.37 0.31
C THR A 68 -10.21 16.07 -0.50
N PRO A 69 -11.18 15.17 -0.23
CA PRO A 69 -11.38 14.00 -1.08
C PRO A 69 -11.79 14.42 -2.49
N MET A 70 -11.27 13.74 -3.49
CA MET A 70 -11.77 13.86 -4.86
C MET A 70 -12.87 12.83 -5.08
N GLY A 71 -13.98 13.24 -5.70
CA GLY A 71 -15.08 12.33 -6.06
C GLY A 71 -14.59 11.17 -6.95
N ALA A 72 -15.23 10.01 -6.84
CA ALA A 72 -14.89 8.81 -7.59
C ALA A 72 -15.05 8.93 -9.12
N ARG A 73 -15.69 9.99 -9.61
CA ARG A 73 -16.03 10.21 -11.03
C ARG A 73 -15.25 11.31 -11.72
N GLY A 74 -14.16 11.81 -11.12
CA GLY A 74 -13.30 12.81 -11.77
C GLY A 74 -13.95 14.19 -11.88
N GLU A 75 -13.14 15.16 -11.93
CA GLU A 75 -13.20 16.62 -12.20
C GLU A 75 -14.55 17.37 -12.29
N LYS A 76 -15.67 16.72 -12.52
CA LYS A 76 -16.96 17.39 -12.70
C LYS A 76 -17.70 17.76 -11.41
N ASP A 77 -17.32 17.14 -10.28
CA ASP A 77 -17.99 17.37 -8.99
C ASP A 77 -17.24 18.35 -8.07
N LEU A 78 -16.20 18.99 -8.57
CA LEU A 78 -15.41 19.99 -7.84
C LEU A 78 -16.07 21.38 -7.77
N GLY A 79 -17.35 21.49 -8.13
CA GLY A 79 -18.06 22.77 -8.15
C GLY A 79 -18.13 23.46 -6.79
N ASP A 80 -18.31 22.72 -5.70
CA ASP A 80 -18.39 23.26 -4.35
C ASP A 80 -17.59 22.38 -3.40
N ILE A 81 -16.35 22.79 -3.08
CA ILE A 81 -15.60 22.21 -1.95
C ILE A 81 -16.30 22.65 -0.68
N SER A 82 -17.18 21.78 -0.17
CA SER A 82 -17.81 22.07 1.12
C SER A 82 -16.73 22.09 2.19
N PRO A 83 -16.66 23.15 3.04
CA PRO A 83 -15.68 23.26 4.12
C PRO A 83 -15.65 22.04 5.06
N GLU A 84 -16.78 21.33 5.17
CA GLU A 84 -16.89 20.11 5.98
C GLU A 84 -16.04 18.93 5.49
N TYR A 85 -15.58 18.98 4.22
CA TYR A 85 -14.70 17.96 3.65
C TYR A 85 -13.22 18.38 3.63
N ILE A 86 -12.87 19.53 4.16
CA ILE A 86 -11.47 19.95 4.27
C ILE A 86 -10.86 19.30 5.51
N GLY A 87 -9.70 18.70 5.33
CA GLY A 87 -8.92 18.11 6.41
C GLY A 87 -7.45 18.48 6.33
N MET A 88 -6.78 18.42 7.46
CA MET A 88 -5.33 18.56 7.56
C MET A 88 -4.68 17.19 7.66
N VAL A 89 -3.72 16.90 6.79
CA VAL A 89 -2.95 15.66 6.83
C VAL A 89 -2.21 15.53 8.16
N THR A 90 -2.49 14.47 8.90
CA THR A 90 -1.88 14.19 10.20
C THR A 90 -0.90 13.05 10.17
N HIS A 91 -1.11 12.08 9.24
CA HIS A 91 -0.27 10.90 9.14
C HIS A 91 -0.26 10.33 7.72
N ILE A 92 0.84 9.65 7.37
CA ILE A 92 1.00 8.91 6.13
C ILE A 92 1.44 7.50 6.49
N GLU A 93 0.60 6.50 6.18
CA GLU A 93 0.91 5.09 6.42
C GLU A 93 1.74 4.52 5.26
N TRP A 94 3.03 4.74 5.30
CA TRP A 94 3.97 4.41 4.23
C TRP A 94 3.96 2.94 3.83
N LYS A 95 3.73 2.00 4.78
CA LYS A 95 3.66 0.56 4.50
C LYS A 95 2.47 0.18 3.64
N ASP A 96 1.41 1.01 3.64
CA ASP A 96 0.19 0.76 2.89
C ASP A 96 0.29 1.24 1.44
N ILE A 97 1.33 1.99 1.08
CA ILE A 97 1.60 2.41 -0.29
C ILE A 97 2.28 1.26 -1.03
N GLN A 98 1.45 0.39 -1.64
CA GLN A 98 1.90 -0.83 -2.30
C GLN A 98 1.14 -1.09 -3.61
N TYR A 99 1.87 -1.52 -4.64
CA TYR A 99 1.37 -1.74 -6.01
C TYR A 99 0.15 -2.68 -6.09
N ARG A 100 0.12 -3.76 -5.30
CA ARG A 100 -0.97 -4.76 -5.35
C ARG A 100 -2.12 -4.50 -4.38
N ARG A 101 -2.05 -3.48 -3.57
CA ARG A 101 -3.08 -3.19 -2.57
C ARG A 101 -4.21 -2.38 -3.20
N ARG A 102 -5.37 -3.00 -3.44
CA ARG A 102 -6.51 -2.39 -4.14
C ARG A 102 -7.18 -1.22 -3.40
N SER A 103 -7.09 -1.17 -2.10
CA SER A 103 -7.69 -0.08 -1.28
C SER A 103 -6.60 0.76 -0.63
N ASN A 104 -5.81 1.43 -1.44
CA ASN A 104 -4.71 2.26 -0.96
C ASN A 104 -5.24 3.63 -0.51
N ARG A 105 -5.50 3.78 0.78
CA ARG A 105 -5.85 5.06 1.42
C ARG A 105 -4.87 5.34 2.56
N PRO A 106 -3.59 5.54 2.26
CA PRO A 106 -2.56 5.65 3.28
C PRO A 106 -2.46 7.03 3.92
N ILE A 107 -3.22 8.02 3.42
CA ILE A 107 -3.17 9.39 3.92
C ILE A 107 -4.30 9.58 4.92
N GLN A 108 -3.95 9.79 6.17
CA GLN A 108 -4.89 10.16 7.23
C GLN A 108 -4.93 11.67 7.36
N ALA A 109 -6.12 12.26 7.27
CA ALA A 109 -6.35 13.66 7.49
C ALA A 109 -7.46 13.86 8.52
N LYS A 110 -7.30 14.87 9.36
CA LYS A 110 -8.30 15.26 10.35
C LYS A 110 -9.13 16.40 9.79
N ARG A 111 -10.46 16.25 9.78
CA ARG A 111 -11.38 17.31 9.33
C ARG A 111 -11.27 18.55 10.21
N LEU A 112 -11.40 19.72 9.58
CA LEU A 112 -11.31 21.02 10.27
C LEU A 112 -12.67 21.57 10.68
N GLY A 113 -13.78 21.10 10.07
CA GLY A 113 -15.12 21.54 10.40
C GLY A 113 -15.72 20.80 11.59
N GLU A 114 -16.57 21.48 12.36
CA GLU A 114 -17.40 20.84 13.37
C GLU A 114 -18.44 19.93 12.69
N GLN A 115 -18.50 18.67 13.08
CA GLN A 115 -19.56 17.76 12.68
C GLN A 115 -20.53 17.60 13.84
N GLU A 116 -21.82 17.80 13.56
CA GLU A 116 -22.91 17.57 14.52
C GLU A 116 -22.98 16.11 15.01
N ASN A 117 -22.39 15.19 14.28
CA ASN A 117 -22.37 13.76 14.61
C ASN A 117 -20.94 13.33 14.95
N ASN A 118 -20.74 12.81 16.15
CA ASN A 118 -19.48 12.30 16.75
C ASN A 118 -18.81 11.12 16.01
N TRP A 119 -19.02 10.96 14.70
CA TRP A 119 -18.43 9.90 13.90
C TRP A 119 -17.12 10.38 13.29
N ASN A 120 -16.03 9.92 13.87
CA ASN A 120 -14.63 10.03 13.40
C ASN A 120 -14.32 11.23 12.48
N ASN A 121 -13.70 12.26 13.08
CA ASN A 121 -13.11 13.38 12.33
C ASN A 121 -11.97 12.95 11.37
N ASP A 122 -11.69 11.67 11.25
CA ASP A 122 -10.60 11.14 10.46
C ASP A 122 -11.07 10.80 9.04
N MET A 123 -10.32 11.26 8.07
CA MET A 123 -10.48 10.92 6.65
C MET A 123 -9.30 10.05 6.21
N TRP A 124 -9.60 8.97 5.49
CA TRP A 124 -8.59 8.13 4.86
C TRP A 124 -8.63 8.36 3.34
N LEU A 125 -7.53 8.86 2.81
CA LEU A 125 -7.43 9.32 1.43
C LEU A 125 -6.36 8.53 0.68
N GLY A 126 -6.54 8.41 -0.63
CA GLY A 126 -5.54 7.92 -1.56
C GLY A 126 -4.55 9.01 -1.96
N SER A 127 -3.75 8.74 -2.98
CA SER A 127 -2.78 9.69 -3.51
C SER A 127 -3.44 10.93 -4.12
N PRO A 128 -2.72 12.04 -4.26
CA PRO A 128 -2.98 13.00 -5.31
C PRO A 128 -3.00 12.30 -6.69
N PRO A 129 -3.55 12.93 -7.73
CA PRO A 129 -3.53 12.35 -9.07
C PRO A 129 -2.12 11.96 -9.49
N ILE A 130 -1.92 10.67 -9.80
CA ILE A 130 -0.63 10.15 -10.29
C ILE A 130 -0.65 10.30 -11.82
N ASN A 131 0.37 10.96 -12.34
CA ASN A 131 0.53 11.11 -13.79
C ASN A 131 1.11 9.84 -14.42
N SER A 132 0.35 8.75 -14.34
CA SER A 132 0.70 7.46 -14.93
C SER A 132 -0.56 6.74 -15.36
N LYS A 133 -0.54 6.18 -16.58
CA LYS A 133 -1.63 5.33 -17.09
C LYS A 133 -1.69 3.97 -16.39
N ASP A 134 -0.60 3.58 -15.73
CA ASP A 134 -0.45 2.25 -15.14
C ASP A 134 -0.98 2.20 -13.69
N TYR A 135 -1.25 3.36 -13.09
CA TYR A 135 -1.62 3.44 -11.67
C TYR A 135 -2.90 4.24 -11.47
N GLU A 136 -3.98 3.55 -11.22
CA GLU A 136 -5.21 4.16 -10.73
C GLU A 136 -5.24 4.13 -9.20
N SER A 137 -5.39 5.27 -8.57
CA SER A 137 -5.62 5.33 -7.12
C SER A 137 -7.09 5.59 -6.82
N TRP A 138 -7.67 4.75 -5.97
CA TRP A 138 -9.01 4.94 -5.44
C TRP A 138 -8.98 5.94 -4.29
N GLY A 139 -10.01 6.79 -4.22
CA GLY A 139 -10.13 7.76 -3.12
C GLY A 139 -9.07 8.86 -3.17
N ARG A 140 -8.79 9.36 -4.36
CA ARG A 140 -7.84 10.47 -4.60
C ARG A 140 -8.11 11.65 -3.67
N CYS A 141 -7.07 12.43 -3.41
CA CYS A 141 -7.19 13.70 -2.71
C CYS A 141 -6.72 14.87 -3.58
N GLN A 142 -7.33 16.02 -3.35
CA GLN A 142 -6.84 17.29 -3.87
C GLN A 142 -6.11 18.03 -2.75
N VAL A 143 -4.94 18.57 -3.05
CA VAL A 143 -4.17 19.39 -2.11
C VAL A 143 -4.58 20.85 -2.28
N LEU A 144 -5.07 21.46 -1.20
CA LEU A 144 -5.51 22.85 -1.14
C LEU A 144 -4.40 23.79 -0.65
N SER A 145 -3.55 23.30 0.26
CA SER A 145 -2.40 24.06 0.79
C SER A 145 -1.14 23.24 0.62
N ARG A 146 -0.20 23.73 -0.18
CA ARG A 146 1.03 23.02 -0.54
C ARG A 146 2.09 23.12 0.55
N ARG A 147 2.84 22.02 0.72
CA ARG A 147 4.06 21.94 1.51
C ARG A 147 5.15 21.22 0.71
N ASN A 148 6.42 21.53 1.00
CA ASN A 148 7.56 21.01 0.24
C ASN A 148 8.48 20.13 1.08
N ASP A 149 8.03 19.69 2.24
CA ASP A 149 8.83 18.94 3.21
C ASP A 149 8.57 17.40 3.22
N ILE A 150 7.80 16.89 2.25
CA ILE A 150 7.43 15.46 2.20
C ILE A 150 8.66 14.54 2.20
N LEU A 151 9.74 14.92 1.55
CA LEU A 151 10.94 14.11 1.46
C LEU A 151 11.59 13.85 2.82
N SER A 152 11.41 14.73 3.79
CA SER A 152 11.91 14.54 5.16
C SER A 152 11.11 13.51 5.95
N HIS A 153 9.93 13.12 5.46
CA HIS A 153 9.04 12.16 6.10
C HIS A 153 9.11 10.76 5.49
N VAL A 154 9.84 10.58 4.36
CA VAL A 154 9.99 9.27 3.70
C VAL A 154 10.87 8.37 4.57
N PRO A 155 10.38 7.17 4.95
CA PRO A 155 11.22 6.23 5.70
C PRO A 155 12.45 5.80 4.89
N ALA A 156 13.56 5.56 5.60
CA ALA A 156 14.72 4.91 5.01
C ALA A 156 14.30 3.58 4.34
N ASP A 157 14.93 3.24 3.23
CA ASP A 157 14.69 1.99 2.49
C ASP A 157 13.27 1.80 1.94
N TRP A 158 12.35 2.78 2.13
CA TRP A 158 10.99 2.64 1.61
C TRP A 158 10.94 2.51 0.09
N LEU A 159 11.85 3.20 -0.62
CA LEU A 159 11.95 3.16 -2.09
C LEU A 159 12.60 1.88 -2.63
N ASP A 160 13.13 0.97 -1.80
CA ASP A 160 13.63 -0.32 -2.26
C ASP A 160 12.52 -1.27 -2.75
N GLY A 161 11.27 -1.01 -2.31
CA GLY A 161 10.08 -1.74 -2.71
C GLY A 161 9.84 -3.05 -1.94
N LEU A 162 10.76 -3.46 -1.04
CA LEU A 162 10.68 -4.73 -0.32
C LEU A 162 9.72 -4.71 0.86
N SER A 163 9.61 -3.58 1.54
CA SER A 163 8.73 -3.48 2.71
C SER A 163 7.28 -3.78 2.35
N GLY A 164 6.65 -4.68 3.11
CA GLY A 164 5.29 -5.18 2.86
C GLY A 164 5.20 -6.34 1.87
N ALA A 165 6.30 -6.78 1.23
CA ALA A 165 6.29 -7.95 0.34
C ALA A 165 5.87 -9.23 1.08
N GLU A 166 6.17 -9.34 2.37
CA GLU A 166 5.84 -10.52 3.18
C GLU A 166 4.34 -10.81 3.26
N GLU A 167 3.50 -9.81 3.06
CA GLU A 167 2.04 -9.96 3.06
C GLU A 167 1.54 -10.74 1.83
N PHE A 168 2.33 -10.82 0.76
CA PHE A 168 1.94 -11.43 -0.52
C PHE A 168 2.65 -12.76 -0.81
N PHE A 169 3.72 -13.10 -0.07
CA PHE A 169 4.60 -14.25 -0.35
C PHE A 169 4.94 -15.07 0.96
#